data_8fd473bb11ae35f12e50d08a3b351384
#
_entry.id   8fd473bb11ae35f12e50d08a3b351384
#
_cell.length_a   1.000
_cell.length_b   1.000
_cell.length_c   1.000
_cell.angle_alpha   90.00
_cell.angle_beta   90.00
_cell.angle_gamma   90.00
#
_symmetry.space_group_name_H-M   'P 1'
#
loop_
_entity.id
_entity.type
_entity.pdbx_description
1 polymer ?
#
loop_
_entity_poly.entity_id
_entity_poly.type
_entity_poly.pdbx_seq_one_letter_code
_entity_poly.pdbx_strand_id
1 'polypeptide(L)'
;MTRRRAGGPSPPYGSTMADVFPPGFFDRADPTADTAFYDVPRLVTHIDDAAIAAVGAVYTELGVDGEVLDLMSSWVSHFPVTPRRLVGLGLNATELAANPALADRVVHDLNVDPRLPFPDAAFDDATCCVSVDYLTDPVAVFREVARVLRPSGRFVVTFSNRCFPTKAIRGWLSTDDDGHVQIVNAYFALSGGFGEVRAHRRAGRGGDPLYAVWAARPDPGPPGG
;
A
#
# COMPACT_ATOMS: atom_id res chain seq x y z
N MET A 1 -1.32 -23.44 8.97
CA MET A 1 -2.53 -23.10 9.76
C MET A 1 -2.60 -21.58 9.84
N THR A 2 -3.43 -20.96 9.02
CA THR A 2 -3.54 -19.50 8.85
C THR A 2 -4.42 -18.94 9.95
N ARG A 3 -3.86 -18.21 10.92
CA ARG A 3 -4.69 -17.50 11.92
C ARG A 3 -5.26 -16.24 11.25
N ARG A 4 -6.58 -16.24 10.98
CA ARG A 4 -7.34 -15.00 10.75
C ARG A 4 -7.32 -14.23 12.07
N ARG A 5 -6.61 -13.09 12.15
CA ARG A 5 -6.84 -12.10 13.20
C ARG A 5 -7.81 -11.07 12.62
N ALA A 6 -8.93 -10.85 13.31
CA ALA A 6 -9.72 -9.65 13.10
C ALA A 6 -8.81 -8.44 13.36
N GLY A 7 -8.85 -7.44 12.48
CA GLY A 7 -8.23 -6.15 12.74
C GLY A 7 -8.67 -5.65 14.11
N GLY A 8 -7.76 -4.93 14.81
CA GLY A 8 -8.12 -4.27 16.06
C GLY A 8 -9.30 -3.30 15.87
N PRO A 9 -9.83 -2.72 16.95
CA PRO A 9 -10.95 -1.80 16.86
C PRO A 9 -10.61 -0.64 15.93
N SER A 10 -11.44 -0.42 14.92
CA SER A 10 -11.34 0.76 14.04
C SER A 10 -11.57 2.03 14.86
N PRO A 11 -10.91 3.16 14.49
CA PRO A 11 -11.19 4.43 15.15
C PRO A 11 -12.69 4.77 15.09
N PRO A 12 -13.21 5.50 16.08
CA PRO A 12 -14.61 5.95 16.09
C PRO A 12 -14.96 6.74 14.83
N TYR A 13 -16.20 6.63 14.39
CA TYR A 13 -16.69 7.41 13.25
C TYR A 13 -16.50 8.91 13.49
N GLY A 14 -15.87 9.61 12.52
CA GLY A 14 -15.58 11.03 12.62
C GLY A 14 -14.23 11.38 13.24
N SER A 15 -13.40 10.39 13.64
CA SER A 15 -12.02 10.64 14.09
C SER A 15 -11.19 11.29 12.98
N THR A 16 -10.30 12.20 13.36
CA THR A 16 -9.29 12.79 12.49
C THR A 16 -7.94 12.11 12.69
N MET A 17 -6.97 12.39 11.82
CA MET A 17 -5.59 11.91 12.01
C MET A 17 -5.00 12.34 13.35
N ALA A 18 -5.27 13.58 13.78
CA ALA A 18 -4.78 14.12 15.05
C ALA A 18 -5.36 13.45 16.29
N ASP A 19 -6.56 12.85 16.17
CA ASP A 19 -7.19 12.09 17.26
C ASP A 19 -6.59 10.68 17.41
N VAL A 20 -6.00 10.14 16.35
CA VAL A 20 -5.51 8.76 16.29
C VAL A 20 -3.99 8.69 16.41
N PHE A 21 -3.28 9.66 15.81
CA PHE A 21 -1.83 9.68 15.76
C PHE A 21 -1.26 10.86 16.55
N PRO A 22 -0.27 10.63 17.44
CA PRO A 22 0.33 11.71 18.22
C PRO A 22 1.12 12.67 17.34
N PRO A 23 1.37 13.91 17.80
CA PRO A 23 2.23 14.87 17.10
C PRO A 23 3.59 14.26 16.74
N GLY A 24 4.04 14.51 15.51
CA GLY A 24 5.31 14.03 15.00
C GLY A 24 5.30 12.54 14.59
N PHE A 25 4.15 11.87 14.58
CA PHE A 25 4.02 10.47 14.16
C PHE A 25 4.51 10.25 12.73
N PHE A 26 4.22 11.19 11.85
CA PHE A 26 4.59 11.16 10.42
C PHE A 26 5.93 11.83 10.11
N ASP A 27 6.67 12.31 11.13
CA ASP A 27 8.02 12.84 10.93
C ASP A 27 8.98 11.74 10.49
N ARG A 28 10.00 12.12 9.73
CA ARG A 28 11.07 11.23 9.26
C ARG A 28 12.42 11.72 9.75
N ALA A 29 13.38 10.82 9.95
CA ALA A 29 14.75 11.18 10.30
C ALA A 29 15.43 11.97 9.18
N ASP A 30 15.16 11.61 7.92
CA ASP A 30 15.56 12.35 6.74
C ASP A 30 14.32 13.01 6.09
N PRO A 31 14.08 14.32 6.33
CA PRO A 31 12.97 15.07 5.77
C PRO A 31 13.25 15.59 4.34
N THR A 32 14.42 15.32 3.76
CA THR A 32 14.72 15.77 2.39
C THR A 32 13.78 15.16 1.36
N ALA A 33 13.65 15.83 0.20
CA ALA A 33 12.77 15.37 -0.86
C ALA A 33 13.06 13.92 -1.25
N ASP A 34 12.02 13.12 -1.41
CA ASP A 34 12.15 11.70 -1.75
C ASP A 34 12.77 11.50 -3.13
N THR A 35 12.55 12.42 -4.05
CA THR A 35 13.19 12.44 -5.37
C THR A 35 14.71 12.44 -5.27
N ALA A 36 15.31 13.13 -4.28
CA ALA A 36 16.75 13.12 -4.07
C ALA A 36 17.26 11.78 -3.50
N PHE A 37 16.49 11.17 -2.60
CA PHE A 37 16.84 9.87 -2.02
C PHE A 37 16.72 8.73 -3.03
N TYR A 38 15.71 8.76 -3.88
CA TYR A 38 15.44 7.73 -4.90
C TYR A 38 16.00 8.08 -6.29
N ASP A 39 16.87 9.10 -6.42
CA ASP A 39 17.48 9.47 -7.69
C ASP A 39 18.36 8.34 -8.28
N VAL A 40 19.11 7.64 -7.42
CA VAL A 40 19.94 6.50 -7.85
C VAL A 40 19.08 5.23 -7.91
N PRO A 41 18.91 4.61 -9.10
CA PRO A 41 18.13 3.39 -9.26
C PRO A 41 18.64 2.24 -8.38
N ARG A 42 17.72 1.54 -7.72
CA ARG A 42 17.99 0.38 -6.87
C ARG A 42 17.33 -0.86 -7.44
N LEU A 43 18.02 -1.55 -8.35
CA LEU A 43 17.51 -2.79 -8.97
C LEU A 43 17.77 -4.01 -8.06
N VAL A 44 17.28 -3.95 -6.83
CA VAL A 44 17.41 -5.00 -5.82
C VAL A 44 16.05 -5.27 -5.18
N THR A 45 15.81 -6.51 -4.75
CA THR A 45 14.64 -6.84 -3.94
C THR A 45 14.89 -6.44 -2.48
N HIS A 46 13.86 -5.88 -1.82
CA HIS A 46 13.97 -5.40 -0.44
C HIS A 46 13.49 -6.42 0.59
N ILE A 47 12.89 -7.51 0.12
CA ILE A 47 12.42 -8.66 0.90
C ILE A 47 12.96 -9.95 0.28
N ASP A 48 13.02 -11.01 1.07
CA ASP A 48 13.52 -12.31 0.62
C ASP A 48 12.52 -13.07 -0.29
N ASP A 49 13.00 -14.15 -0.91
CA ASP A 49 12.21 -14.95 -1.84
C ASP A 49 10.96 -15.55 -1.19
N ALA A 50 11.02 -15.86 0.11
CA ALA A 50 9.87 -16.40 0.84
C ALA A 50 8.77 -15.35 1.03
N ALA A 51 9.16 -14.10 1.34
CA ALA A 51 8.24 -12.98 1.43
C ALA A 51 7.69 -12.59 0.05
N ILE A 52 8.53 -12.59 -1.01
CA ILE A 52 8.09 -12.39 -2.40
C ILE A 52 7.02 -13.43 -2.79
N ALA A 53 7.28 -14.71 -2.54
CA ALA A 53 6.31 -15.77 -2.81
C ALA A 53 5.00 -15.58 -2.02
N ALA A 54 5.09 -15.09 -0.77
CA ALA A 54 3.92 -14.78 0.05
C ALA A 54 3.11 -13.60 -0.48
N VAL A 55 3.75 -12.54 -1.03
CA VAL A 55 3.06 -11.44 -1.73
C VAL A 55 2.29 -11.99 -2.92
N GLY A 56 2.94 -12.78 -3.77
CA GLY A 56 2.31 -13.41 -4.94
C GLY A 56 1.12 -14.30 -4.57
N ALA A 57 1.24 -15.06 -3.47
CA ALA A 57 0.15 -15.89 -2.96
C ALA A 57 -1.06 -15.05 -2.52
N VAL A 58 -0.82 -13.90 -1.85
CA VAL A 58 -1.89 -12.96 -1.47
C VAL A 58 -2.61 -12.43 -2.70
N TYR A 59 -1.89 -11.97 -3.71
CA TYR A 59 -2.49 -11.45 -4.95
C TYR A 59 -3.32 -12.52 -5.67
N THR A 60 -2.82 -13.75 -5.74
CA THR A 60 -3.54 -14.88 -6.33
C THR A 60 -4.81 -15.24 -5.55
N GLU A 61 -4.72 -15.34 -4.22
CA GLU A 61 -5.86 -15.67 -3.35
C GLU A 61 -6.96 -14.60 -3.40
N LEU A 62 -6.57 -13.35 -3.60
CA LEU A 62 -7.52 -12.24 -3.74
C LEU A 62 -8.00 -12.06 -5.19
N GLY A 63 -7.42 -12.74 -6.18
CA GLY A 63 -7.77 -12.59 -7.60
C GLY A 63 -7.46 -11.18 -8.10
N VAL A 64 -6.24 -10.67 -7.82
CA VAL A 64 -5.77 -9.37 -8.30
C VAL A 64 -5.19 -9.57 -9.70
N ASP A 65 -6.03 -9.55 -10.72
CA ASP A 65 -5.68 -9.94 -12.11
C ASP A 65 -6.25 -9.00 -13.19
N GLY A 66 -7.03 -7.97 -12.81
CA GLY A 66 -7.70 -7.04 -13.70
C GLY A 66 -6.84 -5.85 -14.15
N GLU A 67 -7.46 -4.66 -14.19
CA GLU A 67 -6.80 -3.35 -14.31
C GLU A 67 -6.25 -2.95 -12.94
N VAL A 68 -4.93 -3.03 -12.72
CA VAL A 68 -4.30 -2.88 -11.41
C VAL A 68 -3.40 -1.66 -11.39
N LEU A 69 -3.52 -0.85 -10.33
CA LEU A 69 -2.60 0.23 -10.00
C LEU A 69 -1.60 -0.25 -8.96
N ASP A 70 -0.32 -0.25 -9.30
CA ASP A 70 0.78 -0.57 -8.39
C ASP A 70 1.39 0.74 -7.86
N LEU A 71 1.03 1.12 -6.64
CA LEU A 71 1.50 2.35 -6.00
C LEU A 71 2.89 2.17 -5.42
N MET A 72 3.69 3.24 -5.50
CA MET A 72 5.08 3.27 -5.05
C MET A 72 5.89 2.13 -5.69
N SER A 73 5.56 1.86 -6.96
CA SER A 73 6.13 0.82 -7.78
C SER A 73 7.59 1.11 -8.13
N SER A 74 8.33 0.06 -8.44
CA SER A 74 9.73 0.10 -8.80
C SER A 74 10.00 -0.85 -9.98
N TRP A 75 11.23 -1.37 -10.09
CA TRP A 75 11.70 -2.22 -11.18
C TRP A 75 11.07 -3.63 -11.21
N VAL A 76 10.36 -4.03 -10.16
CA VAL A 76 9.68 -5.33 -10.05
C VAL A 76 8.35 -5.19 -9.29
N SER A 77 7.35 -5.89 -9.77
CA SER A 77 6.06 -6.08 -9.09
C SER A 77 5.87 -7.58 -8.88
N HIS A 78 5.66 -8.02 -7.64
CA HIS A 78 5.74 -9.43 -7.25
C HIS A 78 4.48 -10.24 -7.61
N PHE A 79 3.93 -10.04 -8.82
CA PHE A 79 2.83 -10.83 -9.35
C PHE A 79 3.33 -12.15 -9.93
N PRO A 80 2.80 -13.32 -9.51
CA PRO A 80 3.16 -14.61 -10.11
C PRO A 80 2.67 -14.73 -11.56
N VAL A 81 1.54 -14.08 -11.85
CA VAL A 81 0.98 -13.90 -13.19
C VAL A 81 0.67 -12.42 -13.36
N THR A 82 1.20 -11.82 -14.41
CA THR A 82 0.94 -10.40 -14.70
C THR A 82 -0.56 -10.14 -14.87
N PRO A 83 -1.14 -9.15 -14.18
CA PRO A 83 -2.53 -8.75 -14.38
C PRO A 83 -2.83 -8.37 -15.84
N ARG A 84 -4.11 -8.34 -16.21
CA ARG A 84 -4.54 -7.92 -17.56
C ARG A 84 -3.91 -6.58 -17.98
N ARG A 85 -3.81 -5.63 -17.07
CA ARG A 85 -3.06 -4.37 -17.23
C ARG A 85 -2.52 -3.93 -15.88
N LEU A 86 -1.23 -3.71 -15.79
CA LEU A 86 -0.55 -3.20 -14.60
C LEU A 86 0.00 -1.80 -14.87
N VAL A 87 -0.43 -0.82 -14.09
CA VAL A 87 0.05 0.57 -14.16
C VAL A 87 0.89 0.85 -12.94
N GLY A 88 2.18 1.13 -13.13
CA GLY A 88 3.10 1.48 -12.04
C GLY A 88 3.14 2.98 -11.81
N LEU A 89 2.95 3.41 -10.56
CA LEU A 89 3.19 4.77 -10.12
C LEU A 89 4.33 4.76 -9.10
N GLY A 90 5.43 5.47 -9.38
CA GLY A 90 6.62 5.47 -8.54
C GLY A 90 7.49 6.71 -8.77
N LEU A 91 8.62 6.80 -8.08
CA LEU A 91 9.47 7.98 -8.10
C LEU A 91 10.59 7.92 -9.15
N ASN A 92 11.12 6.72 -9.44
CA ASN A 92 12.28 6.58 -10.31
C ASN A 92 11.88 6.05 -11.69
N ALA A 93 11.99 6.92 -12.72
CA ALA A 93 11.64 6.58 -14.10
C ALA A 93 12.46 5.41 -14.64
N THR A 94 13.73 5.27 -14.25
CA THR A 94 14.62 4.18 -14.69
C THR A 94 14.18 2.84 -14.09
N GLU A 95 13.83 2.82 -12.82
CA GLU A 95 13.30 1.62 -12.17
C GLU A 95 11.97 1.20 -12.81
N LEU A 96 11.04 2.13 -12.97
CA LEU A 96 9.76 1.86 -13.63
C LEU A 96 9.95 1.35 -15.07
N ALA A 97 10.91 1.91 -15.81
CA ALA A 97 11.22 1.46 -17.18
C ALA A 97 11.80 0.04 -17.21
N ALA A 98 12.52 -0.37 -16.16
CA ALA A 98 13.09 -1.70 -16.02
C ALA A 98 12.07 -2.78 -15.62
N ASN A 99 10.86 -2.40 -15.17
CA ASN A 99 9.82 -3.34 -14.76
C ASN A 99 9.07 -3.91 -15.98
N PRO A 100 9.27 -5.19 -16.34
CA PRO A 100 8.66 -5.78 -17.53
C PRO A 100 7.15 -6.06 -17.37
N ALA A 101 6.63 -6.05 -16.15
CA ALA A 101 5.21 -6.31 -15.89
C ALA A 101 4.34 -5.07 -16.14
N LEU A 102 4.91 -3.87 -16.18
CA LEU A 102 4.16 -2.63 -16.31
C LEU A 102 3.77 -2.35 -17.76
N ALA A 103 2.47 -2.24 -17.98
CA ALA A 103 1.90 -1.74 -19.25
C ALA A 103 2.08 -0.23 -19.40
N ASP A 104 1.89 0.52 -18.30
CA ASP A 104 2.05 1.98 -18.25
C ASP A 104 2.83 2.38 -16.98
N ARG A 105 3.45 3.56 -17.04
CA ARG A 105 4.32 4.09 -16.00
C ARG A 105 4.02 5.56 -15.74
N VAL A 106 3.91 5.92 -14.46
CA VAL A 106 3.69 7.30 -14.03
C VAL A 106 4.73 7.67 -12.98
N VAL A 107 5.53 8.69 -13.24
CA VAL A 107 6.45 9.26 -12.24
C VAL A 107 5.67 10.28 -11.41
N HIS A 108 5.52 9.99 -10.11
CA HIS A 108 4.71 10.81 -9.22
C HIS A 108 5.13 10.64 -7.76
N ASP A 109 5.23 11.77 -7.03
CA ASP A 109 5.59 11.80 -5.61
C ASP A 109 4.33 11.98 -4.76
N LEU A 110 3.90 10.90 -4.10
CA LEU A 110 2.70 10.89 -3.25
C LEU A 110 2.86 11.71 -1.96
N ASN A 111 4.10 12.00 -1.54
CA ASN A 111 4.37 12.85 -0.38
C ASN A 111 4.37 14.35 -0.73
N VAL A 112 4.48 14.70 -2.02
CA VAL A 112 4.35 16.08 -2.53
C VAL A 112 2.90 16.35 -2.95
N ASP A 113 2.31 15.42 -3.70
CA ASP A 113 0.92 15.49 -4.13
C ASP A 113 0.25 14.12 -3.94
N PRO A 114 -0.59 13.96 -2.92
CA PRO A 114 -1.32 12.71 -2.69
C PRO A 114 -2.39 12.43 -3.75
N ARG A 115 -2.75 13.41 -4.60
CA ARG A 115 -3.75 13.25 -5.63
C ARG A 115 -3.25 12.38 -6.77
N LEU A 116 -3.94 11.28 -7.03
CA LEU A 116 -3.59 10.36 -8.10
C LEU A 116 -3.99 10.93 -9.49
N PRO A 117 -3.08 10.91 -10.49
CA PRO A 117 -3.31 11.46 -11.82
C PRO A 117 -4.15 10.51 -12.72
N PHE A 118 -5.19 9.93 -12.12
CA PHE A 118 -6.11 9.02 -12.82
C PHE A 118 -7.56 9.43 -12.60
N PRO A 119 -8.47 9.10 -13.55
CA PRO A 119 -9.89 9.35 -13.37
C PRO A 119 -10.50 8.45 -12.27
N ASP A 120 -11.70 8.81 -11.83
CA ASP A 120 -12.49 8.01 -10.90
C ASP A 120 -12.78 6.63 -11.50
N ALA A 121 -12.80 5.59 -10.67
CA ALA A 121 -13.18 4.23 -11.05
C ALA A 121 -12.39 3.68 -12.25
N ALA A 122 -11.09 3.95 -12.32
CA ALA A 122 -10.21 3.50 -13.40
C ALA A 122 -9.71 2.07 -13.22
N PHE A 123 -9.58 1.60 -11.97
CA PHE A 123 -8.91 0.34 -11.63
C PHE A 123 -9.84 -0.65 -10.93
N ASP A 124 -9.59 -1.94 -11.17
CA ASP A 124 -10.28 -3.04 -10.48
C ASP A 124 -9.65 -3.25 -9.09
N ASP A 125 -8.32 -3.14 -8.99
CA ASP A 125 -7.58 -3.26 -7.74
C ASP A 125 -6.41 -2.27 -7.70
N ALA A 126 -5.91 -2.00 -6.50
CA ALA A 126 -4.66 -1.29 -6.27
C ALA A 126 -3.78 -2.07 -5.30
N THR A 127 -2.46 -1.97 -5.46
CA THR A 127 -1.45 -2.59 -4.60
C THR A 127 -0.46 -1.55 -4.09
N CYS A 128 0.05 -1.76 -2.88
CA CYS A 128 1.23 -1.06 -2.35
C CYS A 128 2.09 -2.10 -1.64
N CYS A 129 3.27 -2.40 -2.20
CA CYS A 129 4.14 -3.46 -1.70
C CYS A 129 5.37 -2.87 -1.01
N VAL A 130 5.53 -3.20 0.29
CA VAL A 130 6.67 -2.82 1.15
C VAL A 130 7.10 -1.34 1.07
N SER A 131 6.12 -0.44 1.03
CA SER A 131 6.37 1.00 0.83
C SER A 131 5.43 1.92 1.64
N VAL A 132 4.39 1.39 2.28
CA VAL A 132 3.37 2.18 2.98
C VAL A 132 3.93 3.00 4.15
N ASP A 133 5.03 2.54 4.74
CA ASP A 133 5.76 3.14 5.85
C ASP A 133 6.48 4.45 5.50
N TYR A 134 6.55 4.80 4.20
CA TYR A 134 7.16 6.06 3.73
C TYR A 134 6.15 7.19 3.49
N LEU A 135 4.85 6.92 3.55
CA LEU A 135 3.80 7.92 3.33
C LEU A 135 3.68 8.89 4.51
N THR A 136 3.77 10.19 4.24
CA THR A 136 3.62 11.25 5.25
C THR A 136 2.19 11.79 5.36
N ASP A 137 1.37 11.61 4.33
CA ASP A 137 -0.08 11.83 4.36
C ASP A 137 -0.84 10.60 3.81
N PRO A 138 -0.76 9.45 4.51
CA PRO A 138 -1.35 8.21 4.04
C PRO A 138 -2.87 8.27 3.91
N VAL A 139 -3.55 9.04 4.75
CA VAL A 139 -5.02 9.14 4.71
C VAL A 139 -5.51 9.82 3.43
N ALA A 140 -4.81 10.87 2.98
CA ALA A 140 -5.12 11.49 1.70
C ALA A 140 -4.85 10.54 0.52
N VAL A 141 -3.72 9.81 0.53
CA VAL A 141 -3.41 8.80 -0.49
C VAL A 141 -4.45 7.68 -0.52
N PHE A 142 -4.83 7.12 0.63
CA PHE A 142 -5.85 6.06 0.68
C PHE A 142 -7.23 6.53 0.18
N ARG A 143 -7.60 7.79 0.46
CA ARG A 143 -8.82 8.39 -0.08
C ARG A 143 -8.77 8.49 -1.60
N GLU A 144 -7.64 8.88 -2.16
CA GLU A 144 -7.44 8.94 -3.61
C GLU A 144 -7.44 7.54 -4.24
N VAL A 145 -6.85 6.54 -3.56
CA VAL A 145 -6.95 5.14 -4.01
C VAL A 145 -8.41 4.70 -4.05
N ALA A 146 -9.20 5.00 -3.02
CA ALA A 146 -10.63 4.70 -3.04
C ALA A 146 -11.37 5.39 -4.21
N ARG A 147 -10.99 6.63 -4.56
CA ARG A 147 -11.59 7.36 -5.69
C ARG A 147 -11.32 6.67 -7.03
N VAL A 148 -10.08 6.26 -7.26
CA VAL A 148 -9.68 5.65 -8.54
C VAL A 148 -10.06 4.18 -8.68
N LEU A 149 -10.41 3.50 -7.59
CA LEU A 149 -10.95 2.15 -7.63
C LEU A 149 -12.40 2.13 -8.10
N ARG A 150 -12.78 1.11 -8.85
CA ARG A 150 -14.18 0.80 -9.15
C ARG A 150 -14.92 0.36 -7.89
N PRO A 151 -16.26 0.42 -7.84
CA PRO A 151 -17.06 -0.25 -6.81
C PRO A 151 -16.61 -1.71 -6.66
N SER A 152 -16.50 -2.19 -5.42
CA SER A 152 -15.96 -3.51 -5.04
C SER A 152 -14.47 -3.74 -5.34
N GLY A 153 -13.79 -2.79 -5.96
CA GLY A 153 -12.33 -2.81 -6.15
C GLY A 153 -11.59 -2.77 -4.81
N ARG A 154 -10.43 -3.42 -4.75
CA ARG A 154 -9.69 -3.60 -3.49
C ARG A 154 -8.38 -2.82 -3.50
N PHE A 155 -8.02 -2.31 -2.34
CA PHE A 155 -6.66 -1.85 -2.08
C PHE A 155 -5.95 -2.87 -1.19
N VAL A 156 -4.83 -3.43 -1.67
CA VAL A 156 -4.04 -4.46 -1.00
C VAL A 156 -2.68 -3.87 -0.63
N VAL A 157 -2.45 -3.72 0.67
CA VAL A 157 -1.19 -3.22 1.22
C VAL A 157 -0.43 -4.39 1.81
N THR A 158 0.79 -4.64 1.32
CA THR A 158 1.68 -5.65 1.88
C THR A 158 2.93 -5.00 2.45
N PHE A 159 3.42 -5.48 3.57
CA PHE A 159 4.62 -4.97 4.23
C PHE A 159 5.35 -6.04 5.01
N SER A 160 6.59 -5.76 5.33
CA SER A 160 7.50 -6.60 6.12
C SER A 160 8.08 -5.78 7.27
N ASN A 161 9.03 -6.33 8.01
CA ASN A 161 9.85 -5.60 8.98
C ASN A 161 11.08 -4.93 8.33
N ARG A 162 11.15 -4.92 6.99
CA ARG A 162 12.20 -4.26 6.21
C ARG A 162 11.77 -2.87 5.80
N CYS A 163 12.60 -1.87 6.08
CA CYS A 163 12.40 -0.50 5.62
C CYS A 163 13.74 0.24 5.50
N PHE A 164 13.73 1.42 4.90
CA PHE A 164 14.79 2.41 5.00
C PHE A 164 14.55 3.28 6.24
N PRO A 165 15.27 3.10 7.36
CA PRO A 165 14.92 3.74 8.64
C PRO A 165 14.94 5.27 8.58
N THR A 166 15.72 5.86 7.68
CA THR A 166 15.81 7.31 7.53
C THR A 166 14.57 7.90 6.86
N LYS A 167 13.88 7.12 6.00
CA LYS A 167 12.70 7.55 5.23
C LYS A 167 11.38 7.03 5.81
N ALA A 168 11.41 5.96 6.61
CA ALA A 168 10.22 5.49 7.29
C ALA A 168 9.75 6.52 8.34
N ILE A 169 8.45 6.66 8.49
CA ILE A 169 7.85 7.57 9.48
C ILE A 169 8.18 7.11 10.91
N ARG A 170 8.31 8.07 11.83
CA ARG A 170 8.64 7.81 13.24
C ARG A 170 7.66 6.83 13.90
N GLY A 171 6.38 6.96 13.60
CA GLY A 171 5.34 6.07 14.12
C GLY A 171 5.57 4.61 13.73
N TRP A 172 6.03 4.34 12.51
CA TRP A 172 6.38 2.98 12.07
C TRP A 172 7.57 2.45 12.85
N LEU A 173 8.65 3.24 12.95
CA LEU A 173 9.88 2.84 13.65
C LEU A 173 9.70 2.64 15.17
N SER A 174 8.65 3.22 15.76
CA SER A 174 8.36 3.14 17.20
C SER A 174 7.36 2.04 17.58
N THR A 175 6.88 1.27 16.61
CA THR A 175 5.90 0.19 16.83
C THR A 175 6.44 -1.16 16.36
N ASP A 176 5.82 -2.22 16.83
CA ASP A 176 6.08 -3.59 16.39
C ASP A 176 5.18 -4.00 15.21
N ASP A 177 5.32 -5.23 14.76
CA ASP A 177 4.58 -5.77 13.64
C ASP A 177 3.03 -5.73 13.82
N ASP A 178 2.53 -5.98 15.04
CA ASP A 178 1.10 -5.87 15.35
C ASP A 178 0.67 -4.39 15.30
N GLY A 179 1.52 -3.47 15.75
CA GLY A 179 1.35 -2.02 15.62
C GLY A 179 1.29 -1.55 14.16
N HIS A 180 2.16 -2.09 13.30
CA HIS A 180 2.12 -1.78 11.86
C HIS A 180 0.77 -2.17 11.23
N VAL A 181 0.21 -3.33 11.58
CA VAL A 181 -1.14 -3.73 11.12
C VAL A 181 -2.20 -2.73 11.60
N GLN A 182 -2.11 -2.26 12.87
CA GLN A 182 -3.05 -1.26 13.41
C GLN A 182 -2.92 0.10 12.70
N ILE A 183 -1.70 0.53 12.39
CA ILE A 183 -1.43 1.76 11.66
C ILE A 183 -2.11 1.72 10.27
N VAL A 184 -1.89 0.65 9.49
CA VAL A 184 -2.50 0.52 8.16
C VAL A 184 -4.02 0.39 8.26
N ASN A 185 -4.53 -0.31 9.27
CA ASN A 185 -5.97 -0.39 9.57
C ASN A 185 -6.58 1.00 9.80
N ALA A 186 -5.88 1.85 10.57
CA ALA A 186 -6.32 3.22 10.84
C ALA A 186 -6.33 4.08 9.55
N TYR A 187 -5.36 3.90 8.63
CA TYR A 187 -5.35 4.60 7.35
C TYR A 187 -6.60 4.29 6.52
N PHE A 188 -6.98 3.02 6.42
CA PHE A 188 -8.22 2.61 5.76
C PHE A 188 -9.46 3.25 6.41
N ALA A 189 -9.56 3.15 7.74
CA ALA A 189 -10.71 3.67 8.47
C ALA A 189 -10.85 5.20 8.34
N LEU A 190 -9.75 5.94 8.49
CA LEU A 190 -9.74 7.41 8.42
C LEU A 190 -9.93 7.96 7.00
N SER A 191 -9.58 7.19 5.97
CA SER A 191 -9.80 7.61 4.58
C SER A 191 -11.29 7.68 4.21
N GLY A 192 -12.14 6.90 4.88
CA GLY A 192 -13.60 6.90 4.71
C GLY A 192 -14.09 6.29 3.39
N GLY A 193 -13.17 5.77 2.55
CA GLY A 193 -13.50 5.24 1.22
C GLY A 193 -13.58 3.73 1.14
N PHE A 194 -13.40 3.01 2.25
CA PHE A 194 -13.29 1.55 2.29
C PHE A 194 -14.26 0.94 3.29
N GLY A 195 -14.65 -0.31 3.01
CA GLY A 195 -15.47 -1.12 3.91
C GLY A 195 -14.64 -1.85 4.97
N GLU A 196 -15.08 -3.07 5.33
CA GLU A 196 -14.40 -3.91 6.33
C GLU A 196 -12.94 -4.17 5.96
N VAL A 197 -12.03 -3.84 6.88
CA VAL A 197 -10.59 -4.07 6.72
C VAL A 197 -10.24 -5.49 7.18
N ARG A 198 -9.45 -6.18 6.38
CA ARG A 198 -8.97 -7.54 6.65
C ARG A 198 -7.46 -7.54 6.73
N ALA A 199 -6.90 -8.35 7.62
CA ALA A 199 -5.47 -8.49 7.79
C ALA A 199 -5.06 -9.96 7.89
N HIS A 200 -3.96 -10.32 7.21
CA HIS A 200 -3.33 -11.64 7.30
C HIS A 200 -1.85 -11.51 7.59
N ARG A 201 -1.37 -12.31 8.55
CA ARG A 201 0.07 -12.53 8.74
C ARG A 201 0.48 -13.76 7.95
N ARG A 202 1.48 -13.60 7.09
CA ARG A 202 2.16 -14.67 6.36
C ARG A 202 3.57 -14.81 6.95
N ALA A 203 3.74 -15.75 7.89
CA ALA A 203 5.07 -16.02 8.42
C ALA A 203 5.81 -16.93 7.45
N GLY A 204 6.91 -16.46 6.85
CA GLY A 204 7.89 -17.30 6.19
C GLY A 204 8.54 -18.25 7.22
N ARG A 205 8.89 -19.47 6.84
CA ARG A 205 9.72 -20.34 7.69
C ARG A 205 11.17 -19.83 7.62
N GLY A 206 11.56 -18.99 8.59
CA GLY A 206 12.93 -18.51 8.78
C GLY A 206 13.36 -17.37 7.85
N GLY A 207 12.41 -16.67 7.19
CA GLY A 207 12.63 -15.51 6.34
C GLY A 207 11.96 -14.25 6.86
N ASP A 208 11.91 -13.22 6.01
CA ASP A 208 11.23 -11.96 6.32
C ASP A 208 9.73 -12.21 6.55
N PRO A 209 9.12 -11.69 7.62
CA PRO A 209 7.70 -11.80 7.84
C PRO A 209 6.95 -11.00 6.76
N LEU A 210 5.76 -11.45 6.37
CA LEU A 210 4.88 -10.69 5.50
C LEU A 210 3.51 -10.49 6.15
N TYR A 211 3.03 -9.28 6.07
CA TYR A 211 1.69 -8.86 6.47
C TYR A 211 0.96 -8.35 5.25
N ALA A 212 -0.32 -8.67 5.15
CA ALA A 212 -1.21 -8.11 4.14
C ALA A 212 -2.43 -7.53 4.83
N VAL A 213 -2.74 -6.28 4.51
CA VAL A 213 -3.94 -5.57 4.99
C VAL A 213 -4.68 -5.05 3.76
N TRP A 214 -5.98 -5.34 3.67
CA TRP A 214 -6.76 -4.90 2.51
C TRP A 214 -8.21 -4.60 2.88
N ALA A 215 -8.82 -3.75 2.06
CA ALA A 215 -10.25 -3.51 2.10
C ALA A 215 -10.77 -3.24 0.68
N ALA A 216 -12.07 -3.44 0.49
CA ALA A 216 -12.74 -3.11 -0.76
C ALA A 216 -13.42 -1.74 -0.65
N ARG A 217 -13.44 -0.99 -1.77
CA ARG A 217 -14.35 0.13 -1.92
C ARG A 217 -15.79 -0.40 -1.87
N PRO A 218 -16.67 0.15 -1.04
CA PRO A 218 -18.08 -0.28 -1.01
C PRO A 218 -18.75 -0.11 -2.37
N ASP A 219 -19.62 -1.02 -2.71
CA ASP A 219 -20.57 -0.81 -3.80
C ASP A 219 -21.63 0.20 -3.30
N PRO A 220 -21.89 1.31 -4.02
CA PRO A 220 -22.88 2.29 -3.60
C PRO A 220 -24.30 1.72 -3.51
N GLY A 221 -24.52 0.47 -3.93
CA GLY A 221 -25.84 -0.14 -4.01
C GLY A 221 -26.70 0.49 -5.11
N PRO A 222 -27.86 -0.08 -5.44
CA PRO A 222 -28.79 0.56 -6.34
C PRO A 222 -29.26 1.90 -5.72
N PRO A 223 -29.38 2.98 -6.52
CA PRO A 223 -29.94 4.23 -6.04
C PRO A 223 -31.29 3.93 -5.38
N GLY A 224 -31.41 4.28 -4.10
CA GLY A 224 -32.65 4.08 -3.34
C GLY A 224 -33.83 4.67 -4.12
N GLY A 225 -34.80 3.82 -4.44
CA GLY A 225 -36.04 4.21 -5.09
C GLY A 225 -36.96 5.01 -4.15
#